data_d3a66606cebb734645fab4f9fcc7bdcc
#
_entry.id   d3a66606cebb734645fab4f9fcc7bdcc
#
_cell.length_a   1.000
_cell.length_b   1.000
_cell.length_c   1.000
_cell.angle_alpha   90.00
_cell.angle_beta   90.00
_cell.angle_gamma   90.00
#
_symmetry.space_group_name_H-M   'P 1'
#
loop_
_entity.id
_entity.type
_entity.pdbx_description
1 polymer ?
#
loop_
_entity_poly.entity_id
_entity_poly.type
_entity_poly.pdbx_seq_one_letter_code
_entity_poly.pdbx_strand_id
1 'polypeptide(L)'
;MKTKILPYLIAFSALSVSASAAFYSVFGLSKLFAGASTQVIIMAGSLEFAKLVTASLLYQYWKEISKALKIYLSIAVFVLMVITSGGIYGFLSGAYQETATKSEFLDKSLAVLQVKQDRFEDNKNDLIIEKTQLNNTIKELRVSLSNPAQVQYIDRESGQLITTTSSSARKALQSELNTTIDDRNNINLKLEAVQDSIMKLDTDLLKLEIGNEEQRELGPLKYLSDMTGVTMDKVVNWFLLLIVFVFDPLAIALVVTANFAFSRITTKDEMEDLGLDMSGMNRLEKVETLNGEVANGLRKIKDFEDKINSVSGILNNIRNKVKGKK
;
A
#
# COMPACT_ATOMS: atom_id res chain seq x y z
N MET A 1 -24.64 29.11 -17.62
CA MET A 1 -23.48 28.30 -18.05
C MET A 1 -22.87 27.44 -16.93
N LYS A 2 -22.73 27.93 -15.70
CA LYS A 2 -22.10 27.15 -14.59
C LYS A 2 -22.87 25.87 -14.18
N THR A 3 -24.19 25.82 -14.38
CA THR A 3 -25.03 24.68 -13.99
C THR A 3 -24.97 23.46 -14.92
N LYS A 4 -24.53 23.62 -16.18
CA LYS A 4 -24.43 22.51 -17.16
C LYS A 4 -23.10 21.72 -17.05
N ILE A 5 -22.04 22.31 -16.46
CA ILE A 5 -20.71 21.66 -16.35
C ILE A 5 -20.65 20.65 -15.17
N LEU A 6 -21.34 20.93 -14.07
CA LEU A 6 -21.30 20.13 -12.86
C LEU A 6 -21.67 18.65 -13.07
N PRO A 7 -22.75 18.28 -13.80
CA PRO A 7 -23.10 16.89 -14.08
C PRO A 7 -22.02 16.12 -14.84
N TYR A 8 -21.34 16.77 -15.80
CA TYR A 8 -20.23 16.15 -16.53
C TYR A 8 -19.00 15.91 -15.62
N LEU A 9 -18.73 16.85 -14.70
CA LEU A 9 -17.66 16.66 -13.70
C LEU A 9 -17.98 15.51 -12.74
N ILE A 10 -19.25 15.41 -12.30
CA ILE A 10 -19.70 14.29 -11.46
C ILE A 10 -19.57 12.97 -12.21
N ALA A 11 -19.98 12.91 -13.48
CA ALA A 11 -19.89 11.71 -14.30
C ALA A 11 -18.41 11.31 -14.54
N PHE A 12 -17.55 12.27 -14.83
CA PHE A 12 -16.12 12.01 -14.98
C PHE A 12 -15.51 11.47 -13.68
N SER A 13 -15.82 12.09 -12.55
CA SER A 13 -15.39 11.62 -11.23
C SER A 13 -15.92 10.21 -10.93
N ALA A 14 -17.19 9.96 -11.21
CA ALA A 14 -17.80 8.64 -11.04
C ALA A 14 -17.10 7.56 -11.88
N LEU A 15 -16.84 7.85 -13.16
CA LEU A 15 -16.12 6.92 -14.04
C LEU A 15 -14.69 6.68 -13.59
N SER A 16 -13.96 7.74 -13.15
CA SER A 16 -12.58 7.62 -12.68
C SER A 16 -12.50 6.75 -11.42
N VAL A 17 -13.35 7.00 -10.43
CA VAL A 17 -13.38 6.21 -9.17
C VAL A 17 -13.81 4.78 -9.45
N SER A 18 -14.85 4.58 -10.27
CA SER A 18 -15.33 3.24 -10.62
C SER A 18 -14.30 2.43 -11.41
N ALA A 19 -13.59 3.06 -12.36
CA ALA A 19 -12.52 2.40 -13.12
C ALA A 19 -11.35 2.00 -12.21
N SER A 20 -10.95 2.87 -11.27
CA SER A 20 -9.91 2.56 -10.29
C SER A 20 -10.35 1.43 -9.34
N ALA A 21 -11.59 1.48 -8.83
CA ALA A 21 -12.15 0.43 -7.98
C ALA A 21 -12.18 -0.92 -8.71
N ALA A 22 -12.63 -0.93 -9.96
CA ALA A 22 -12.68 -2.13 -10.80
C ALA A 22 -11.26 -2.69 -11.04
N PHE A 23 -10.29 -1.83 -11.34
CA PHE A 23 -8.90 -2.25 -11.52
C PHE A 23 -8.36 -2.96 -10.29
N TYR A 24 -8.41 -2.32 -9.12
CA TYR A 24 -7.89 -2.91 -7.89
C TYR A 24 -8.66 -4.15 -7.44
N SER A 25 -9.98 -4.16 -7.59
CA SER A 25 -10.83 -5.32 -7.27
C SER A 25 -10.51 -6.53 -8.15
N VAL A 26 -10.48 -6.34 -9.48
CA VAL A 26 -10.22 -7.41 -10.45
C VAL A 26 -8.82 -7.98 -10.30
N PHE A 27 -7.80 -7.13 -10.21
CA PHE A 27 -6.42 -7.60 -10.01
C PHE A 27 -6.22 -8.25 -8.65
N GLY A 28 -6.85 -7.73 -7.60
CA GLY A 28 -6.77 -8.32 -6.27
C GLY A 28 -7.38 -9.71 -6.24
N LEU A 29 -8.58 -9.89 -6.79
CA LEU A 29 -9.20 -11.21 -6.92
C LEU A 29 -8.35 -12.17 -7.76
N SER A 30 -7.77 -11.69 -8.87
CA SER A 30 -6.91 -12.52 -9.73
C SER A 30 -5.64 -13.02 -9.01
N LYS A 31 -5.06 -12.22 -8.11
CA LYS A 31 -3.91 -12.62 -7.28
C LYS A 31 -4.29 -13.66 -6.22
N LEU A 32 -5.51 -13.59 -5.67
CA LEU A 32 -6.00 -14.60 -4.71
C LEU A 32 -6.20 -15.97 -5.38
N PHE A 33 -6.47 -16.00 -6.67
CA PHE A 33 -6.68 -17.22 -7.46
C PHE A 33 -5.63 -17.37 -8.57
N ALA A 34 -4.35 -17.32 -8.21
CA ALA A 34 -3.22 -17.29 -9.14
C ALA A 34 -3.23 -18.42 -10.18
N GLY A 35 -3.76 -19.63 -9.85
CA GLY A 35 -3.87 -20.75 -10.78
C GLY A 35 -4.93 -20.57 -11.88
N ALA A 36 -5.84 -19.58 -11.75
CA ALA A 36 -6.92 -19.30 -12.70
C ALA A 36 -7.07 -17.79 -12.94
N SER A 37 -5.98 -17.03 -12.91
CA SER A 37 -6.00 -15.56 -12.90
C SER A 37 -6.75 -14.95 -14.07
N THR A 38 -6.57 -15.45 -15.30
CA THR A 38 -7.25 -14.95 -16.49
C THR A 38 -8.78 -15.13 -16.43
N GLN A 39 -9.23 -16.30 -15.97
CA GLN A 39 -10.65 -16.60 -15.81
C GLN A 39 -11.28 -15.70 -14.74
N VAL A 40 -10.55 -15.48 -13.65
CA VAL A 40 -10.99 -14.59 -12.56
C VAL A 40 -11.04 -13.13 -13.01
N ILE A 41 -10.10 -12.66 -13.83
CA ILE A 41 -10.13 -11.30 -14.41
C ILE A 41 -11.42 -11.09 -15.22
N ILE A 42 -11.76 -12.04 -16.12
CA ILE A 42 -12.98 -11.94 -16.94
C ILE A 42 -14.21 -11.95 -16.06
N MET A 43 -14.30 -12.88 -15.11
CA MET A 43 -15.43 -13.00 -14.18
C MET A 43 -15.58 -11.74 -13.32
N ALA A 44 -14.52 -11.31 -12.67
CA ALA A 44 -14.53 -10.15 -11.77
C ALA A 44 -14.85 -8.85 -12.53
N GLY A 45 -14.29 -8.67 -13.73
CA GLY A 45 -14.61 -7.53 -14.59
C GLY A 45 -16.10 -7.49 -14.97
N SER A 46 -16.68 -8.66 -15.29
CA SER A 46 -18.12 -8.76 -15.56
C SER A 46 -18.97 -8.44 -14.34
N LEU A 47 -18.56 -8.87 -13.16
CA LEU A 47 -19.25 -8.58 -11.89
C LEU A 47 -19.18 -7.08 -11.53
N GLU A 48 -18.05 -6.43 -11.75
CA GLU A 48 -17.91 -4.99 -11.54
C GLU A 48 -18.85 -4.19 -12.45
N PHE A 49 -18.90 -4.54 -13.74
CA PHE A 49 -19.82 -3.92 -14.67
C PHE A 49 -21.28 -4.15 -14.25
N ALA A 50 -21.65 -5.40 -13.94
CA ALA A 50 -22.99 -5.75 -13.49
C ALA A 50 -23.40 -4.99 -12.21
N LYS A 51 -22.49 -4.81 -11.25
CA LYS A 51 -22.71 -4.03 -10.03
C LYS A 51 -23.15 -2.59 -10.33
N LEU A 52 -22.40 -1.89 -11.20
CA LEU A 52 -22.69 -0.50 -11.55
C LEU A 52 -24.01 -0.35 -12.32
N VAL A 53 -24.25 -1.25 -13.29
CA VAL A 53 -25.50 -1.27 -14.08
C VAL A 53 -26.70 -1.56 -13.18
N THR A 54 -26.58 -2.55 -12.29
CA THR A 54 -27.68 -2.91 -11.37
C THR A 54 -27.97 -1.79 -10.37
N ALA A 55 -26.94 -1.12 -9.83
CA ALA A 55 -27.13 0.03 -8.96
C ALA A 55 -27.82 1.20 -9.69
N SER A 56 -27.44 1.47 -10.93
CA SER A 56 -28.06 2.47 -11.78
C SER A 56 -29.52 2.13 -12.09
N LEU A 57 -29.79 0.88 -12.42
CA LEU A 57 -31.18 0.37 -12.69
C LEU A 57 -32.04 0.50 -11.43
N LEU A 58 -31.55 0.10 -10.27
CA LEU A 58 -32.27 0.25 -9.01
C LEU A 58 -32.61 1.70 -8.72
N TYR A 59 -31.71 2.63 -9.00
CA TYR A 59 -31.95 4.05 -8.80
C TYR A 59 -33.01 4.58 -9.77
N GLN A 60 -32.87 4.31 -11.09
CA GLN A 60 -33.77 4.87 -12.12
C GLN A 60 -35.18 4.28 -12.04
N TYR A 61 -35.30 2.97 -11.88
CA TYR A 61 -36.58 2.25 -11.95
C TYR A 61 -37.11 1.81 -10.58
N TRP A 62 -36.65 2.42 -9.48
CA TRP A 62 -37.08 2.05 -8.12
C TRP A 62 -38.57 1.96 -7.92
N LYS A 63 -39.37 2.86 -8.55
CA LYS A 63 -40.83 2.88 -8.43
C LYS A 63 -41.53 1.82 -9.29
N GLU A 64 -40.93 1.41 -10.38
CA GLU A 64 -41.52 0.54 -11.41
C GLU A 64 -41.22 -0.95 -11.14
N ILE A 65 -40.09 -1.27 -10.53
CA ILE A 65 -39.66 -2.64 -10.25
C ILE A 65 -40.54 -3.26 -9.13
N SER A 66 -40.88 -4.54 -9.24
CA SER A 66 -41.61 -5.29 -8.22
C SER A 66 -40.83 -5.36 -6.89
N LYS A 67 -41.53 -5.45 -5.75
CA LYS A 67 -40.89 -5.49 -4.41
C LYS A 67 -39.90 -6.64 -4.27
N ALA A 68 -40.23 -7.82 -4.78
CA ALA A 68 -39.36 -9.00 -4.74
C ALA A 68 -38.03 -8.75 -5.49
N LEU A 69 -38.12 -8.17 -6.71
CA LEU A 69 -36.96 -7.89 -7.54
C LEU A 69 -36.08 -6.78 -6.91
N LYS A 70 -36.71 -5.75 -6.30
CA LYS A 70 -35.96 -4.71 -5.54
C LYS A 70 -35.09 -5.32 -4.44
N ILE A 71 -35.69 -6.17 -3.60
CA ILE A 71 -35.01 -6.81 -2.49
C ILE A 71 -33.88 -7.69 -3.02
N TYR A 72 -34.15 -8.53 -4.02
CA TYR A 72 -33.13 -9.41 -4.62
C TYR A 72 -31.95 -8.63 -5.19
N LEU A 73 -32.20 -7.61 -6.02
CA LEU A 73 -31.13 -6.83 -6.66
C LEU A 73 -30.35 -5.99 -5.63
N SER A 74 -31.02 -5.46 -4.60
CA SER A 74 -30.32 -4.72 -3.52
C SER A 74 -29.39 -5.63 -2.74
N ILE A 75 -29.82 -6.84 -2.39
CA ILE A 75 -28.97 -7.84 -1.74
C ILE A 75 -27.83 -8.26 -2.68
N ALA A 76 -28.13 -8.49 -3.97
CA ALA A 76 -27.10 -8.86 -4.95
C ALA A 76 -26.00 -7.77 -5.07
N VAL A 77 -26.37 -6.49 -5.18
CA VAL A 77 -25.40 -5.38 -5.22
C VAL A 77 -24.59 -5.33 -3.93
N PHE A 78 -25.21 -5.52 -2.77
CA PHE A 78 -24.52 -5.55 -1.49
C PHE A 78 -23.51 -6.70 -1.41
N VAL A 79 -23.89 -7.92 -1.82
CA VAL A 79 -22.99 -9.08 -1.85
C VAL A 79 -21.84 -8.86 -2.84
N LEU A 80 -22.14 -8.33 -4.03
CA LEU A 80 -21.11 -7.99 -5.00
C LEU A 80 -20.12 -6.95 -4.43
N MET A 81 -20.63 -5.93 -3.73
CA MET A 81 -19.79 -4.94 -3.05
C MET A 81 -18.84 -5.59 -2.04
N VAL A 82 -19.32 -6.52 -1.21
CA VAL A 82 -18.48 -7.23 -0.26
C VAL A 82 -17.40 -8.06 -0.95
N ILE A 83 -17.74 -8.76 -2.04
CA ILE A 83 -16.78 -9.57 -2.81
C ILE A 83 -15.72 -8.67 -3.45
N THR A 84 -16.12 -7.60 -4.10
CA THR A 84 -15.21 -6.66 -4.78
C THR A 84 -14.34 -5.89 -3.80
N SER A 85 -14.89 -5.51 -2.65
CA SER A 85 -14.14 -4.95 -1.53
C SER A 85 -13.06 -5.91 -1.01
N GLY A 86 -13.37 -7.21 -0.94
CA GLY A 86 -12.37 -8.26 -0.64
C GLY A 86 -11.24 -8.32 -1.66
N GLY A 87 -11.54 -8.09 -2.95
CA GLY A 87 -10.55 -7.98 -4.02
C GLY A 87 -9.61 -6.78 -3.81
N ILE A 88 -10.15 -5.58 -3.56
CA ILE A 88 -9.36 -4.37 -3.29
C ILE A 88 -8.48 -4.59 -2.05
N TYR A 89 -9.05 -5.13 -0.98
CA TYR A 89 -8.31 -5.47 0.23
C TYR A 89 -7.17 -6.44 -0.07
N GLY A 90 -7.42 -7.51 -0.82
CA GLY A 90 -6.40 -8.49 -1.23
C GLY A 90 -5.27 -7.87 -2.05
N PHE A 91 -5.59 -6.94 -2.95
CA PHE A 91 -4.58 -6.21 -3.72
C PHE A 91 -3.67 -5.36 -2.83
N LEU A 92 -4.28 -4.52 -1.99
CA LEU A 92 -3.55 -3.58 -1.13
C LEU A 92 -2.77 -4.31 -0.03
N SER A 93 -3.36 -5.33 0.60
CA SER A 93 -2.67 -6.14 1.62
C SER A 93 -1.51 -6.93 1.04
N GLY A 94 -1.65 -7.44 -0.19
CA GLY A 94 -0.57 -8.12 -0.90
C GLY A 94 0.60 -7.18 -1.22
N ALA A 95 0.31 -5.95 -1.66
CA ALA A 95 1.34 -4.94 -1.87
C ALA A 95 2.06 -4.57 -0.57
N TYR A 96 1.32 -4.37 0.53
CA TYR A 96 1.90 -4.14 1.84
C TYR A 96 2.79 -5.30 2.30
N GLN A 97 2.32 -6.55 2.19
CA GLN A 97 3.09 -7.73 2.60
C GLN A 97 4.39 -7.87 1.80
N GLU A 98 4.38 -7.55 0.52
CA GLU A 98 5.60 -7.56 -0.30
C GLU A 98 6.62 -6.55 0.22
N THR A 99 6.22 -5.31 0.49
CA THR A 99 7.07 -4.26 1.05
C THR A 99 7.54 -4.61 2.47
N ALA A 100 6.64 -5.12 3.31
CA ALA A 100 6.97 -5.54 4.69
C ALA A 100 7.97 -6.69 4.72
N THR A 101 7.82 -7.69 3.84
CA THR A 101 8.75 -8.82 3.74
C THR A 101 10.14 -8.37 3.28
N LYS A 102 10.23 -7.45 2.31
CA LYS A 102 11.51 -6.88 1.88
C LYS A 102 12.17 -6.09 3.02
N SER A 103 11.41 -5.28 3.75
CA SER A 103 11.90 -4.55 4.92
C SER A 103 12.43 -5.50 6.00
N GLU A 104 11.69 -6.57 6.33
CA GLU A 104 12.13 -7.59 7.31
C GLU A 104 13.40 -8.31 6.86
N PHE A 105 13.52 -8.63 5.57
CA PHE A 105 14.73 -9.25 5.02
C PHE A 105 15.94 -8.32 5.16
N LEU A 106 15.76 -7.01 4.89
CA LEU A 106 16.81 -6.01 5.07
C LEU A 106 17.21 -5.87 6.54
N ASP A 107 16.26 -5.80 7.47
CA ASP A 107 16.54 -5.74 8.91
C ASP A 107 17.34 -6.97 9.38
N LYS A 108 16.98 -8.16 8.93
CA LYS A 108 17.74 -9.39 9.21
C LYS A 108 19.15 -9.36 8.62
N SER A 109 19.29 -8.82 7.41
CA SER A 109 20.60 -8.69 6.75
C SER A 109 21.50 -7.71 7.49
N LEU A 110 20.96 -6.58 7.92
CA LEU A 110 21.67 -5.60 8.76
C LEU A 110 22.11 -6.23 10.09
N ALA A 111 21.22 -6.94 10.78
CA ALA A 111 21.55 -7.61 12.03
C ALA A 111 22.68 -8.65 11.87
N VAL A 112 22.70 -9.42 10.78
CA VAL A 112 23.76 -10.38 10.48
C VAL A 112 25.10 -9.67 10.24
N LEU A 113 25.10 -8.54 9.53
CA LEU A 113 26.31 -7.76 9.29
C LEU A 113 26.83 -7.11 10.57
N GLN A 114 25.95 -6.60 11.43
CA GLN A 114 26.31 -6.08 12.75
C GLN A 114 26.97 -7.15 13.62
N VAL A 115 26.39 -8.35 13.70
CA VAL A 115 27.02 -9.47 14.45
C VAL A 115 28.39 -9.84 13.88
N LYS A 116 28.58 -9.75 12.54
CA LYS A 116 29.91 -9.96 11.95
C LYS A 116 30.89 -8.85 12.33
N GLN A 117 30.43 -7.61 12.33
CA GLN A 117 31.22 -6.46 12.74
C GLN A 117 31.71 -6.59 14.18
N ASP A 118 30.79 -6.92 15.10
CA ASP A 118 31.13 -7.15 16.52
C ASP A 118 32.21 -8.23 16.68
N ARG A 119 32.09 -9.34 15.94
CA ARG A 119 33.10 -10.41 15.96
C ARG A 119 34.50 -9.95 15.46
N PHE A 120 34.52 -9.12 14.42
CA PHE A 120 35.78 -8.56 13.94
C PHE A 120 36.35 -7.52 14.91
N GLU A 121 35.53 -6.74 15.59
CA GLU A 121 35.97 -5.82 16.65
C GLU A 121 36.52 -6.59 17.85
N ASP A 122 35.88 -7.67 18.28
CA ASP A 122 36.40 -8.55 19.35
C ASP A 122 37.77 -9.13 18.95
N ASN A 123 37.89 -9.68 17.74
CA ASN A 123 39.13 -10.23 17.22
C ASN A 123 40.27 -9.17 17.16
N LYS A 124 39.90 -7.95 16.72
CA LYS A 124 40.85 -6.81 16.73
C LYS A 124 41.32 -6.51 18.14
N ASN A 125 40.44 -6.49 19.14
CA ASN A 125 40.79 -6.26 20.54
C ASN A 125 41.71 -7.34 21.08
N ASP A 126 41.43 -8.61 20.78
CA ASP A 126 42.32 -9.73 21.19
C ASP A 126 43.72 -9.58 20.56
N LEU A 127 43.82 -9.27 19.28
CA LEU A 127 45.09 -9.03 18.59
C LEU A 127 45.85 -7.82 19.16
N ILE A 128 45.16 -6.77 19.62
CA ILE A 128 45.77 -5.62 20.28
C ILE A 128 46.37 -6.01 21.64
N ILE A 129 45.67 -6.85 22.41
CA ILE A 129 46.15 -7.38 23.68
C ILE A 129 47.39 -8.24 23.45
N GLU A 130 47.36 -9.16 22.49
CA GLU A 130 48.50 -10.02 22.13
C GLU A 130 49.72 -9.19 21.68
N LYS A 131 49.50 -8.20 20.81
CA LYS A 131 50.55 -7.24 20.39
C LYS A 131 51.15 -6.50 21.56
N THR A 132 50.33 -6.11 22.53
CA THR A 132 50.82 -5.40 23.75
C THR A 132 51.68 -6.32 24.60
N GLN A 133 51.30 -7.59 24.76
CA GLN A 133 52.10 -8.59 25.48
C GLN A 133 53.46 -8.82 24.79
N LEU A 134 53.46 -9.02 23.46
CA LEU A 134 54.68 -9.19 22.66
C LEU A 134 55.59 -7.98 22.77
N ASN A 135 55.06 -6.75 22.75
CA ASN A 135 55.84 -5.54 22.93
C ASN A 135 56.47 -5.46 24.32
N ASN A 136 55.78 -5.90 25.38
CA ASN A 136 56.34 -5.97 26.72
C ASN A 136 57.46 -7.01 26.80
N THR A 137 57.26 -8.20 26.23
CA THR A 137 58.26 -9.26 26.12
C THR A 137 59.51 -8.78 25.36
N ILE A 138 59.35 -8.09 24.23
CA ILE A 138 60.44 -7.48 23.46
C ILE A 138 61.24 -6.48 24.33
N LYS A 139 60.52 -5.67 25.13
CA LYS A 139 61.15 -4.72 26.03
C LYS A 139 62.01 -5.41 27.13
N GLU A 140 61.43 -6.48 27.73
CA GLU A 140 62.08 -7.27 28.73
C GLU A 140 63.36 -7.99 28.20
N LEU A 141 63.26 -8.61 27.01
CA LEU A 141 64.34 -9.25 26.31
C LEU A 141 65.50 -8.27 25.98
N ARG A 142 65.14 -7.04 25.55
CA ARG A 142 66.12 -5.98 25.29
C ARG A 142 66.82 -5.54 26.57
N VAL A 143 66.11 -5.43 27.69
CA VAL A 143 66.68 -5.12 28.98
C VAL A 143 67.66 -6.24 29.44
N SER A 144 67.26 -7.51 29.29
CA SER A 144 68.10 -8.68 29.61
C SER A 144 69.28 -8.79 28.69
N LEU A 145 69.23 -8.40 27.44
CA LEU A 145 70.38 -8.33 26.53
C LEU A 145 71.34 -7.21 26.85
N SER A 146 70.85 -6.07 27.39
CA SER A 146 71.69 -4.94 27.81
C SER A 146 72.40 -5.21 29.13
N ASN A 147 71.80 -6.09 29.98
CA ASN A 147 72.39 -6.48 31.28
C ASN A 147 72.55 -8.02 31.36
N PRO A 148 73.39 -8.63 30.54
CA PRO A 148 73.53 -10.09 30.50
C PRO A 148 74.14 -10.61 31.81
N ALA A 149 73.56 -11.74 32.27
CA ALA A 149 74.04 -12.42 33.46
C ALA A 149 75.54 -12.76 33.36
N GLN A 150 76.26 -12.30 34.31
CA GLN A 150 77.72 -12.57 34.43
C GLN A 150 77.92 -13.99 34.97
N VAL A 151 78.73 -14.74 34.24
CA VAL A 151 79.23 -16.06 34.71
C VAL A 151 80.64 -15.89 35.23
N GLN A 152 80.85 -16.29 36.45
CA GLN A 152 82.15 -16.28 37.08
C GLN A 152 82.71 -17.70 37.05
N TYR A 153 83.90 -17.84 36.53
CA TYR A 153 84.72 -19.10 36.64
C TYR A 153 86.14 -18.82 36.94
N ILE A 154 86.78 -19.78 37.60
CA ILE A 154 88.23 -19.70 37.92
C ILE A 154 88.97 -20.28 36.72
N ASP A 155 89.81 -19.46 36.10
CA ASP A 155 90.70 -19.90 35.03
C ASP A 155 91.75 -20.88 35.58
N ARG A 156 91.85 -22.07 34.96
CA ARG A 156 92.68 -23.15 35.42
C ARG A 156 94.21 -22.87 35.25
N GLU A 157 94.58 -22.02 34.31
CA GLU A 157 95.96 -21.70 34.01
C GLU A 157 96.50 -20.55 34.88
N SER A 158 95.71 -19.51 35.07
CA SER A 158 96.09 -18.32 35.81
C SER A 158 95.63 -18.28 37.27
N GLY A 159 94.70 -19.17 37.67
CA GLY A 159 94.09 -19.15 39.01
C GLY A 159 93.22 -17.95 39.31
N GLN A 160 92.97 -17.08 38.34
CA GLN A 160 92.22 -15.85 38.53
C GLN A 160 90.68 -16.07 38.27
N LEU A 161 89.92 -15.32 39.03
CA LEU A 161 88.46 -15.29 38.84
C LEU A 161 88.14 -14.45 37.61
N ILE A 162 87.71 -15.10 36.52
CA ILE A 162 87.25 -14.43 35.29
C ILE A 162 85.74 -14.28 35.31
N THR A 163 85.30 -13.05 35.19
CA THR A 163 83.86 -12.72 35.00
C THR A 163 83.65 -12.46 33.54
N THR A 164 82.80 -13.30 32.93
CA THR A 164 82.44 -13.14 31.51
C THR A 164 80.94 -13.33 31.32
N THR A 165 80.38 -12.85 30.22
CA THR A 165 79.04 -13.12 29.86
C THR A 165 78.91 -14.41 29.06
N SER A 166 77.94 -15.25 29.37
CA SER A 166 77.71 -16.48 28.63
C SER A 166 77.27 -16.14 27.17
N SER A 167 78.20 -16.45 26.23
CA SER A 167 77.91 -16.21 24.80
C SER A 167 76.72 -17.04 24.29
N SER A 168 76.53 -18.21 24.84
CA SER A 168 75.33 -19.09 24.48
C SER A 168 74.02 -18.51 24.99
N ALA A 169 74.02 -17.99 26.26
CA ALA A 169 72.81 -17.34 26.80
C ALA A 169 72.46 -16.04 26.04
N ARG A 170 73.47 -15.23 25.67
CA ARG A 170 73.23 -14.04 24.84
C ARG A 170 72.65 -14.39 23.43
N LYS A 171 73.18 -15.45 22.80
CA LYS A 171 72.76 -15.91 21.53
C LYS A 171 71.30 -16.45 21.60
N ALA A 172 70.99 -17.15 22.69
CA ALA A 172 69.59 -17.63 22.92
C ALA A 172 68.58 -16.46 23.09
N LEU A 173 68.93 -15.47 23.95
CA LEU A 173 68.07 -14.26 24.10
C LEU A 173 67.92 -13.44 22.80
N GLN A 174 69.01 -13.37 22.00
CA GLN A 174 68.90 -12.70 20.67
C GLN A 174 67.99 -13.43 19.70
N SER A 175 68.03 -14.78 19.70
CA SER A 175 67.14 -15.61 18.87
C SER A 175 65.71 -15.44 19.31
N GLU A 176 65.41 -15.48 20.61
CA GLU A 176 64.10 -15.27 21.18
C GLU A 176 63.55 -13.88 20.89
N LEU A 177 64.38 -12.83 20.99
CA LEU A 177 64.03 -11.47 20.63
C LEU A 177 63.61 -11.38 19.14
N ASN A 178 64.40 -11.99 18.23
CA ASN A 178 64.05 -11.97 16.81
C ASN A 178 62.73 -12.70 16.54
N THR A 179 62.52 -13.88 17.12
CA THR A 179 61.25 -14.62 16.97
C THR A 179 60.07 -13.79 17.49
N THR A 180 60.20 -13.16 18.68
CA THR A 180 59.13 -12.33 19.26
C THR A 180 58.84 -11.09 18.40
N ILE A 181 59.83 -10.51 17.75
CA ILE A 181 59.68 -9.41 16.80
C ILE A 181 58.89 -9.89 15.53
N ASP A 182 59.23 -11.07 15.02
CA ASP A 182 58.55 -11.65 13.87
C ASP A 182 57.12 -11.99 14.21
N ASP A 183 56.81 -12.53 15.39
CA ASP A 183 55.44 -12.79 15.86
C ASP A 183 54.65 -11.48 15.97
N ARG A 184 55.24 -10.42 16.55
CA ARG A 184 54.59 -9.10 16.60
C ARG A 184 54.31 -8.55 15.20
N ASN A 185 55.22 -8.76 14.23
CA ASN A 185 55.00 -8.32 12.85
C ASN A 185 53.86 -9.11 12.19
N ASN A 186 53.75 -10.41 12.44
CA ASN A 186 52.63 -11.23 12.02
C ASN A 186 51.29 -10.75 12.61
N ILE A 187 51.25 -10.37 13.90
CA ILE A 187 50.06 -9.76 14.51
C ILE A 187 49.72 -8.43 13.87
N ASN A 188 50.69 -7.60 13.48
CA ASN A 188 50.40 -6.37 12.75
C ASN A 188 49.70 -6.64 11.41
N LEU A 189 50.16 -7.63 10.63
CA LEU A 189 49.50 -8.02 9.37
C LEU A 189 48.08 -8.53 9.58
N LYS A 190 47.86 -9.32 10.65
CA LYS A 190 46.51 -9.78 11.00
C LYS A 190 45.62 -8.61 11.41
N LEU A 191 46.13 -7.64 12.18
CA LEU A 191 45.40 -6.43 12.56
C LEU A 191 44.99 -5.61 11.35
N GLU A 192 45.87 -5.40 10.38
CA GLU A 192 45.56 -4.70 9.13
C GLU A 192 44.43 -5.42 8.35
N ALA A 193 44.51 -6.73 8.18
CA ALA A 193 43.50 -7.52 7.50
C ALA A 193 42.13 -7.47 8.21
N VAL A 194 42.11 -7.43 9.55
CA VAL A 194 40.88 -7.29 10.34
C VAL A 194 40.30 -5.88 10.18
N GLN A 195 41.12 -4.85 10.22
CA GLN A 195 40.69 -3.46 10.02
C GLN A 195 40.10 -3.24 8.62
N ASP A 196 40.72 -3.80 7.59
CA ASP A 196 40.21 -3.75 6.22
C ASP A 196 38.83 -4.46 6.14
N SER A 197 38.68 -5.58 6.86
CA SER A 197 37.41 -6.32 6.91
C SER A 197 36.32 -5.50 7.60
N ILE A 198 36.61 -4.81 8.68
CA ILE A 198 35.69 -3.90 9.38
C ILE A 198 35.26 -2.76 8.45
N MET A 199 36.23 -2.07 7.82
CA MET A 199 35.95 -0.97 6.92
C MET A 199 35.09 -1.39 5.72
N LYS A 200 35.25 -2.61 5.21
CA LYS A 200 34.41 -3.17 4.16
C LYS A 200 33.00 -3.42 4.66
N LEU A 201 32.84 -3.99 5.88
CA LEU A 201 31.54 -4.20 6.51
C LEU A 201 30.82 -2.88 6.78
N ASP A 202 31.51 -1.84 7.27
CA ASP A 202 30.96 -0.50 7.47
C ASP A 202 30.40 0.08 6.16
N THR A 203 31.15 -0.11 5.07
CA THR A 203 30.71 0.32 3.73
C THR A 203 29.47 -0.42 3.26
N ASP A 204 29.39 -1.73 3.50
CA ASP A 204 28.26 -2.55 3.10
C ASP A 204 27.02 -2.26 3.98
N LEU A 205 27.19 -2.03 5.27
CA LEU A 205 26.14 -1.57 6.18
C LEU A 205 25.55 -0.23 5.71
N LEU A 206 26.44 0.74 5.43
CA LEU A 206 26.02 2.07 4.97
C LEU A 206 25.26 2.00 3.64
N LYS A 207 25.67 1.14 2.69
CA LYS A 207 24.94 0.96 1.42
C LYS A 207 23.54 0.39 1.65
N LEU A 208 23.39 -0.58 2.55
CA LEU A 208 22.08 -1.15 2.88
C LEU A 208 21.17 -0.15 3.59
N GLU A 209 21.71 0.66 4.49
CA GLU A 209 20.95 1.70 5.20
C GLU A 209 20.48 2.83 4.27
N ILE A 210 21.33 3.29 3.36
CA ILE A 210 20.98 4.37 2.42
C ILE A 210 20.02 3.87 1.34
N GLY A 211 20.20 2.65 0.86
CA GLY A 211 19.37 2.04 -0.21
C GLY A 211 18.01 1.54 0.25
N ASN A 212 17.63 1.73 1.51
CA ASN A 212 16.41 1.18 2.07
C ASN A 212 15.19 2.10 1.82
N GLU A 213 14.73 2.14 0.54
CA GLU A 213 13.53 2.87 0.16
C GLU A 213 12.26 2.25 0.79
N GLU A 214 12.20 0.93 0.92
CA GLU A 214 11.07 0.20 1.49
C GLU A 214 10.80 0.58 2.97
N GLN A 215 11.82 0.79 3.77
CA GLN A 215 11.65 1.28 5.15
C GLN A 215 11.13 2.71 5.20
N ARG A 216 11.52 3.55 4.22
CA ARG A 216 11.01 4.92 4.11
C ARG A 216 9.53 4.95 3.76
N GLU A 217 9.08 4.08 2.87
CA GLU A 217 7.66 3.96 2.48
C GLU A 217 6.78 3.56 3.67
N LEU A 218 7.26 2.67 4.53
CA LEU A 218 6.54 2.23 5.73
C LEU A 218 6.64 3.23 6.91
N GLY A 219 7.51 4.22 6.83
CA GLY A 219 7.80 5.17 7.91
C GLY A 219 6.58 5.84 8.54
N PRO A 220 5.63 6.41 7.76
CA PRO A 220 4.44 7.04 8.31
C PRO A 220 3.54 6.07 9.09
N LEU A 221 3.40 4.83 8.61
CA LEU A 221 2.61 3.80 9.27
C LEU A 221 3.31 3.26 10.52
N LYS A 222 4.64 3.15 10.48
CA LYS A 222 5.46 2.80 11.65
C LYS A 222 5.34 3.85 12.74
N TYR A 223 5.43 5.12 12.39
CA TYR A 223 5.23 6.22 13.33
C TYR A 223 3.84 6.16 14.00
N LEU A 224 2.79 5.86 13.23
CA LEU A 224 1.45 5.71 13.76
C LEU A 224 1.34 4.49 14.70
N SER A 225 2.00 3.39 14.36
CA SER A 225 2.11 2.19 15.21
C SER A 225 2.78 2.52 16.54
N ASP A 226 3.92 3.20 16.50
CA ASP A 226 4.69 3.58 17.70
C ASP A 226 3.90 4.55 18.58
N MET A 227 3.18 5.52 17.99
CA MET A 227 2.39 6.51 18.70
C MET A 227 1.14 5.91 19.35
N THR A 228 0.53 4.90 18.72
CA THR A 228 -0.70 4.26 19.22
C THR A 228 -0.44 3.06 20.13
N GLY A 229 0.79 2.52 20.14
CA GLY A 229 1.15 1.27 20.83
C GLY A 229 0.50 0.02 20.21
N VAL A 230 -0.07 0.15 19.00
CA VAL A 230 -0.69 -0.94 18.26
C VAL A 230 0.32 -1.50 17.25
N THR A 231 0.35 -2.81 17.08
CA THR A 231 1.28 -3.44 16.11
C THR A 231 1.05 -2.92 14.69
N MET A 232 2.12 -2.75 13.92
CA MET A 232 2.11 -2.23 12.55
C MET A 232 1.07 -2.92 11.67
N ASP A 233 1.01 -4.25 11.71
CA ASP A 233 0.05 -5.04 10.93
C ASP A 233 -1.40 -4.69 11.22
N LYS A 234 -1.73 -4.41 12.49
CA LYS A 234 -3.08 -3.98 12.88
C LYS A 234 -3.40 -2.58 12.40
N VAL A 235 -2.44 -1.66 12.49
CA VAL A 235 -2.58 -0.28 11.98
C VAL A 235 -2.85 -0.31 10.49
N VAL A 236 -2.04 -1.05 9.73
CA VAL A 236 -2.20 -1.22 8.29
C VAL A 236 -3.54 -1.85 7.96
N ASN A 237 -3.92 -2.94 8.63
CA ASN A 237 -5.19 -3.61 8.40
C ASN A 237 -6.40 -2.66 8.60
N TRP A 238 -6.40 -1.88 9.68
CA TRP A 238 -7.44 -0.86 9.91
C TRP A 238 -7.47 0.20 8.82
N PHE A 239 -6.31 0.65 8.37
CA PHE A 239 -6.20 1.66 7.32
C PHE A 239 -6.70 1.11 5.96
N LEU A 240 -6.35 -0.13 5.63
CA LEU A 240 -6.84 -0.80 4.43
C LEU A 240 -8.35 -0.99 4.47
N LEU A 241 -8.91 -1.45 5.58
CA LEU A 241 -10.35 -1.59 5.75
C LEU A 241 -11.08 -0.25 5.60
N LEU A 242 -10.53 0.83 6.16
CA LEU A 242 -11.11 2.17 6.01
C LEU A 242 -11.11 2.62 4.55
N ILE A 243 -9.99 2.44 3.82
CA ILE A 243 -9.92 2.76 2.39
C ILE A 243 -10.98 1.98 1.61
N VAL A 244 -11.05 0.68 1.80
CA VAL A 244 -11.97 -0.21 1.10
C VAL A 244 -13.42 0.17 1.40
N PHE A 245 -13.74 0.39 2.67
CA PHE A 245 -15.09 0.74 3.11
C PHE A 245 -15.57 2.09 2.55
N VAL A 246 -14.66 3.04 2.31
CA VAL A 246 -15.01 4.33 1.70
C VAL A 246 -15.06 4.23 0.18
N PHE A 247 -14.10 3.54 -0.44
CA PHE A 247 -13.84 3.62 -1.87
C PHE A 247 -14.92 2.93 -2.71
N ASP A 248 -15.33 1.70 -2.33
CA ASP A 248 -16.29 0.91 -3.09
C ASP A 248 -17.75 1.45 -3.00
N PRO A 249 -18.28 1.80 -1.81
CA PRO A 249 -19.57 2.48 -1.72
C PRO A 249 -19.59 3.85 -2.40
N LEU A 250 -18.47 4.59 -2.36
CA LEU A 250 -18.35 5.89 -3.00
C LEU A 250 -18.46 5.79 -4.52
N ALA A 251 -17.88 4.76 -5.14
CA ALA A 251 -17.99 4.51 -6.57
C ALA A 251 -19.45 4.38 -6.99
N ILE A 252 -20.24 3.57 -6.27
CA ILE A 252 -21.68 3.39 -6.52
C ILE A 252 -22.44 4.69 -6.28
N ALA A 253 -22.18 5.38 -5.17
CA ALA A 253 -22.85 6.63 -4.84
C ALA A 253 -22.63 7.70 -5.91
N LEU A 254 -21.40 7.80 -6.45
CA LEU A 254 -21.09 8.75 -7.52
C LEU A 254 -21.79 8.41 -8.83
N VAL A 255 -21.91 7.13 -9.20
CA VAL A 255 -22.69 6.70 -10.39
C VAL A 255 -24.16 7.06 -10.24
N VAL A 256 -24.75 6.80 -9.08
CA VAL A 256 -26.14 7.18 -8.77
C VAL A 256 -26.30 8.71 -8.81
N THR A 257 -25.35 9.44 -8.25
CA THR A 257 -25.38 10.93 -8.25
C THR A 257 -25.22 11.49 -9.67
N ALA A 258 -24.40 10.87 -10.51
CA ALA A 258 -24.28 11.24 -11.93
C ALA A 258 -25.62 11.06 -12.66
N ASN A 259 -26.27 9.91 -12.51
CA ASN A 259 -27.60 9.65 -13.08
C ASN A 259 -28.63 10.70 -12.61
N PHE A 260 -28.62 11.00 -11.30
CA PHE A 260 -29.49 12.04 -10.75
C PHE A 260 -29.21 13.43 -11.36
N ALA A 261 -27.93 13.78 -11.52
CA ALA A 261 -27.55 15.08 -12.09
C ALA A 261 -27.96 15.20 -13.57
N PHE A 262 -27.82 14.13 -14.37
CA PHE A 262 -28.23 14.12 -15.77
C PHE A 262 -29.75 14.15 -15.90
N SER A 263 -30.52 13.40 -15.10
CA SER A 263 -31.97 13.44 -15.15
C SER A 263 -32.53 14.85 -14.90
N ARG A 264 -31.86 15.64 -14.07
CA ARG A 264 -32.20 17.05 -13.82
C ARG A 264 -31.96 17.97 -15.02
N ILE A 265 -30.95 17.70 -15.85
CA ILE A 265 -30.68 18.46 -17.07
C ILE A 265 -31.77 18.14 -18.10
N THR A 266 -31.98 16.86 -18.38
CA THR A 266 -32.99 16.42 -19.36
C THR A 266 -34.38 16.98 -19.05
N THR A 267 -34.80 16.89 -17.77
CA THR A 267 -36.08 17.48 -17.35
C THR A 267 -36.14 18.99 -17.55
N LYS A 268 -35.03 19.71 -17.34
CA LYS A 268 -34.99 21.16 -17.53
C LYS A 268 -34.99 21.54 -19.01
N ASP A 269 -34.26 20.82 -19.85
CA ASP A 269 -34.20 21.06 -21.30
C ASP A 269 -35.59 20.70 -21.94
N GLU A 270 -36.24 19.63 -21.49
CA GLU A 270 -37.61 19.27 -21.90
C GLU A 270 -38.65 20.34 -21.49
N MET A 271 -38.55 20.94 -20.31
CA MET A 271 -39.42 22.02 -19.85
C MET A 271 -39.16 23.32 -20.63
N GLU A 272 -37.92 23.60 -21.00
CA GLU A 272 -37.56 24.78 -21.81
C GLU A 272 -38.08 24.64 -23.25
N ASP A 273 -38.05 23.43 -23.83
CA ASP A 273 -38.62 23.13 -25.13
C ASP A 273 -40.18 23.22 -25.15
N LEU A 274 -40.82 22.96 -24.02
CA LEU A 274 -42.25 23.15 -23.82
C LEU A 274 -42.66 24.60 -23.52
N GLY A 275 -41.70 25.55 -23.50
CA GLY A 275 -41.95 26.96 -23.23
C GLY A 275 -42.30 27.30 -21.78
N LEU A 276 -41.99 26.41 -20.83
CA LEU A 276 -42.27 26.59 -19.42
C LEU A 276 -41.08 27.31 -18.75
N ASP A 277 -41.16 28.64 -18.57
CA ASP A 277 -40.19 29.40 -17.84
C ASP A 277 -40.34 29.25 -16.31
N MET A 278 -39.42 28.48 -15.70
CA MET A 278 -39.39 28.22 -14.29
C MET A 278 -38.32 29.01 -13.55
N SER A 279 -37.66 29.98 -14.19
CA SER A 279 -36.46 30.64 -13.68
C SER A 279 -36.66 31.52 -12.45
N GLY A 280 -37.90 31.98 -12.23
CA GLY A 280 -38.25 32.88 -11.10
C GLY A 280 -39.07 32.26 -9.96
N MET A 281 -39.51 31.03 -10.09
CA MET A 281 -40.49 30.41 -9.18
C MET A 281 -39.82 29.65 -8.02
N ASN A 282 -40.37 29.78 -6.81
CA ASN A 282 -40.00 28.97 -5.67
C ASN A 282 -40.40 27.49 -5.88
N ARG A 283 -39.71 26.54 -5.25
CA ARG A 283 -39.91 25.08 -5.47
C ARG A 283 -41.35 24.62 -5.24
N LEU A 284 -42.06 25.22 -4.31
CA LEU A 284 -43.45 24.94 -4.01
C LEU A 284 -44.39 25.52 -5.09
N GLU A 285 -44.18 26.75 -5.54
CA GLU A 285 -44.90 27.36 -6.63
C GLU A 285 -44.74 26.63 -7.96
N LYS A 286 -43.52 26.10 -8.22
CA LYS A 286 -43.20 25.27 -9.39
C LYS A 286 -44.01 23.97 -9.43
N VAL A 287 -44.18 23.32 -8.30
CA VAL A 287 -44.93 22.08 -8.16
C VAL A 287 -46.45 22.35 -8.28
N GLU A 288 -46.97 23.45 -7.70
CA GLU A 288 -48.37 23.86 -7.79
C GLU A 288 -48.76 24.24 -9.21
N THR A 289 -47.92 24.97 -9.96
CA THR A 289 -48.16 25.36 -11.32
C THR A 289 -48.21 24.15 -12.26
N LEU A 290 -47.23 23.23 -12.13
CA LEU A 290 -47.19 21.98 -12.88
C LEU A 290 -48.41 21.10 -12.60
N ASN A 291 -48.82 20.97 -11.35
CA ASN A 291 -50.04 20.24 -10.98
C ASN A 291 -51.29 20.91 -11.53
N GLY A 292 -51.33 22.25 -11.57
CA GLY A 292 -52.44 23.01 -12.17
C GLY A 292 -52.53 22.84 -13.69
N GLU A 293 -51.43 22.83 -14.41
CA GLU A 293 -51.37 22.60 -15.86
C GLU A 293 -51.73 21.17 -16.24
N VAL A 294 -51.23 20.18 -15.50
CA VAL A 294 -51.63 18.77 -15.67
C VAL A 294 -53.12 18.58 -15.41
N ALA A 295 -53.66 19.18 -14.35
CA ALA A 295 -55.10 19.14 -14.07
C ALA A 295 -55.94 19.80 -15.15
N ASN A 296 -55.50 20.91 -15.74
CA ASN A 296 -56.14 21.55 -16.87
C ASN A 296 -56.06 20.70 -18.16
N GLY A 297 -54.93 20.08 -18.40
CA GLY A 297 -54.75 19.14 -19.51
C GLY A 297 -55.70 17.95 -19.41
N LEU A 298 -55.79 17.34 -18.23
CA LEU A 298 -56.72 16.23 -17.95
C LEU A 298 -58.17 16.63 -18.10
N ARG A 299 -58.53 17.85 -17.69
CA ARG A 299 -59.89 18.36 -17.86
C ARG A 299 -60.25 18.53 -19.36
N LYS A 300 -59.35 19.04 -20.16
CA LYS A 300 -59.54 19.17 -21.63
C LYS A 300 -59.65 17.81 -22.30
N ILE A 301 -58.88 16.82 -21.90
CA ILE A 301 -58.98 15.46 -22.41
C ILE A 301 -60.38 14.85 -22.08
N LYS A 302 -60.81 15.05 -20.84
CA LYS A 302 -62.13 14.56 -20.40
C LYS A 302 -63.28 15.23 -21.16
N ASP A 303 -63.21 16.56 -21.36
CA ASP A 303 -64.16 17.28 -22.17
C ASP A 303 -64.25 16.78 -23.67
N PHE A 304 -63.04 16.39 -24.16
CA PHE A 304 -62.99 15.81 -25.53
C PHE A 304 -63.55 14.40 -25.57
N GLU A 305 -63.32 13.61 -24.56
CA GLU A 305 -63.86 12.24 -24.40
C GLU A 305 -65.41 12.29 -24.29
N ASP A 306 -65.99 13.22 -23.52
CA ASP A 306 -67.42 13.43 -23.39
C ASP A 306 -68.08 13.91 -24.71
N LYS A 307 -67.37 14.75 -25.50
CA LYS A 307 -67.81 15.13 -26.84
C LYS A 307 -67.80 13.94 -27.80
N ILE A 308 -66.78 13.11 -27.78
CA ILE A 308 -66.70 11.90 -28.61
C ILE A 308 -67.82 10.94 -28.24
N ASN A 309 -68.15 10.74 -26.99
CA ASN A 309 -69.20 9.89 -26.50
C ASN A 309 -70.56 10.43 -26.89
N SER A 310 -70.76 11.73 -26.83
CA SER A 310 -72.01 12.41 -27.29
C SER A 310 -72.27 12.22 -28.83
N VAL A 311 -71.19 12.40 -29.62
CA VAL A 311 -71.27 12.18 -31.09
C VAL A 311 -71.54 10.69 -31.43
N SER A 312 -70.88 9.79 -30.69
CA SER A 312 -71.13 8.34 -30.82
C SER A 312 -72.58 7.96 -30.47
N GLY A 313 -73.18 8.59 -29.44
CA GLY A 313 -74.55 8.44 -29.05
C GLY A 313 -75.48 8.92 -30.15
N ILE A 314 -75.23 10.08 -30.79
CA ILE A 314 -76.01 10.61 -31.90
C ILE A 314 -75.90 9.68 -33.13
N LEU A 315 -74.75 9.20 -33.48
CA LEU A 315 -74.50 8.26 -34.56
C LEU A 315 -75.27 6.93 -34.37
N ASN A 316 -75.26 6.40 -33.15
CA ASN A 316 -76.05 5.20 -32.82
C ASN A 316 -77.58 5.43 -32.92
N ASN A 317 -78.08 6.60 -32.50
CA ASN A 317 -79.45 6.98 -32.66
C ASN A 317 -79.86 7.11 -34.13
N ILE A 318 -79.02 7.73 -34.98
CA ILE A 318 -79.21 7.81 -36.43
C ILE A 318 -79.21 6.41 -37.06
N ARG A 319 -78.30 5.55 -36.69
CA ARG A 319 -78.17 4.17 -37.16
C ARG A 319 -79.41 3.31 -36.83
N ASN A 320 -79.92 3.51 -35.61
CA ASN A 320 -81.17 2.81 -35.18
C ASN A 320 -82.42 3.34 -35.91
N LYS A 321 -82.52 4.66 -36.19
CA LYS A 321 -83.59 5.24 -37.01
C LYS A 321 -83.57 4.77 -38.47
N VAL A 322 -82.41 4.54 -39.03
CA VAL A 322 -82.22 4.03 -40.40
C VAL A 322 -82.54 2.55 -40.49
N LYS A 323 -82.26 1.76 -39.47
CA LYS A 323 -82.59 0.33 -39.41
C LYS A 323 -84.05 0.05 -39.10
N GLY A 324 -84.83 0.99 -38.49
CA GLY A 324 -86.24 0.84 -38.18
C GLY A 324 -87.20 1.29 -39.33
N LYS A 325 -86.65 1.65 -40.50
CA LYS A 325 -87.42 2.02 -41.73
C LYS A 325 -87.28 1.00 -42.86
N LYS A 326 -86.93 -0.24 -42.53
CA LYS A 326 -87.08 -1.37 -43.48
C LYS A 326 -88.17 -2.29 -43.05
#